data_c53e5bbab3f7c550fd93d1d73bf4936e
#
_entry.id   c53e5bbab3f7c550fd93d1d73bf4936e
#
_cell.length_a   1.000
_cell.length_b   1.000
_cell.length_c   1.000
_cell.angle_alpha   90.00
_cell.angle_beta   90.00
_cell.angle_gamma   90.00
#
_symmetry.space_group_name_H-M   'P 1'
#
loop_
_entity.id
_entity.type
_entity.pdbx_description
1 polymer ?
#
loop_
_entity_poly.entity_id
_entity_poly.type
_entity_poly.pdbx_seq_one_letter_code
_entity_poly.pdbx_strand_id
1 'polypeptide(L)'
;MKNLEIALKAINSKYWWASPITFLVLSLMAWGIFFLFLHLLENIKTKKSYKFQGKLLISAIMVTLVSGVSVWVGSSLKEGEKLATFARYYETGKADVVSLDSTSSRSYSVKSVDNSDGEFISVTYFTGEGNDTKTVTYKKSSIKFQEEPNLVTPYMQVVKYKFNSQDGEIKHLYNKYRETLVNADDSTQHLHEVTDNDEITVSVPKI
;
A
#
# COMPACT_ATOMS: atom_id res chain seq x y z
N MET A 1 -6.65 -15.39 -0.05
CA MET A 1 -5.78 -15.15 1.12
C MET A 1 -4.60 -16.12 1.21
N LYS A 2 -4.80 -17.44 1.23
CA LYS A 2 -3.72 -18.43 1.44
C LYS A 2 -2.49 -18.23 0.52
N ASN A 3 -2.68 -17.93 -0.75
CA ASN A 3 -1.59 -17.70 -1.70
C ASN A 3 -0.83 -16.39 -1.41
N LEU A 4 -1.52 -15.33 -0.99
CA LEU A 4 -0.90 -14.08 -0.56
C LEU A 4 -0.05 -14.29 0.69
N GLU A 5 -0.56 -14.99 1.70
CA GLU A 5 0.18 -15.29 2.92
C GLU A 5 1.47 -16.09 2.65
N ILE A 6 1.41 -17.06 1.73
CA ILE A 6 2.58 -17.83 1.31
C ILE A 6 3.61 -16.91 0.63
N ALA A 7 3.17 -16.02 -0.26
CA ALA A 7 4.03 -15.07 -0.94
C ALA A 7 4.69 -14.08 0.05
N LEU A 8 3.93 -13.55 1.01
CA LEU A 8 4.46 -12.66 2.04
C LEU A 8 5.46 -13.36 2.96
N LYS A 9 5.21 -14.62 3.34
CA LYS A 9 6.15 -15.44 4.10
C LYS A 9 7.46 -15.68 3.33
N ALA A 10 7.39 -15.94 2.03
CA ALA A 10 8.58 -16.09 1.17
C ALA A 10 9.40 -14.79 1.13
N ILE A 11 8.76 -13.63 1.01
CA ILE A 11 9.44 -12.33 1.07
C ILE A 11 10.07 -12.10 2.45
N ASN A 12 9.35 -12.41 3.53
CA ASN A 12 9.88 -12.30 4.88
C ASN A 12 11.13 -13.18 5.08
N SER A 13 11.12 -14.40 4.54
CA SER A 13 12.26 -15.31 4.57
C SER A 13 13.44 -14.79 3.72
N LYS A 14 13.19 -14.24 2.53
CA LYS A 14 14.23 -13.67 1.64
C LYS A 14 14.97 -12.50 2.31
N TYR A 15 14.25 -11.66 3.04
CA TYR A 15 14.79 -10.47 3.72
C TYR A 15 14.94 -10.67 5.25
N TRP A 16 15.22 -11.89 5.70
CA TRP A 16 15.38 -12.19 7.14
C TRP A 16 16.43 -11.30 7.81
N TRP A 17 17.48 -10.95 7.09
CA TRP A 17 18.61 -10.13 7.54
C TRP A 17 18.24 -8.64 7.72
N ALA A 18 17.14 -8.18 7.14
CA ALA A 18 16.65 -6.80 7.24
C ALA A 18 15.81 -6.55 8.52
N SER A 19 15.85 -7.45 9.50
CA SER A 19 15.18 -7.22 10.80
C SER A 19 16.09 -6.45 11.76
N PRO A 20 15.52 -5.58 12.65
CA PRO A 20 16.31 -4.85 13.64
C PRO A 20 17.13 -5.76 14.57
N ILE A 21 16.58 -6.92 14.93
CA ILE A 21 17.25 -7.90 15.80
C ILE A 21 18.45 -8.52 15.08
N THR A 22 18.25 -8.95 13.84
CA THR A 22 19.32 -9.53 13.01
C THR A 22 20.43 -8.51 12.77
N PHE A 23 20.04 -7.25 12.50
CA PHE A 23 20.99 -6.15 12.39
C PHE A 23 21.85 -6.03 13.64
N LEU A 24 21.26 -5.99 14.82
CA LEU A 24 21.99 -5.81 16.08
C LEU A 24 22.99 -6.95 16.31
N VAL A 25 22.53 -8.20 16.06
CA VAL A 25 23.40 -9.39 16.20
C VAL A 25 24.56 -9.36 15.19
N LEU A 26 24.27 -9.12 13.90
CA LEU A 26 25.30 -9.06 12.85
C LEU A 26 26.29 -7.91 13.07
N SER A 27 25.82 -6.75 13.52
CA SER A 27 26.68 -5.60 13.84
C SER A 27 27.62 -5.90 15.00
N LEU A 28 27.12 -6.54 16.07
CA LEU A 28 27.94 -6.96 17.20
C LEU A 28 28.97 -8.03 16.80
N MET A 29 28.58 -9.02 15.98
CA MET A 29 29.51 -10.03 15.47
C MET A 29 30.57 -9.41 14.56
N ALA A 30 30.21 -8.57 13.62
CA ALA A 30 31.13 -7.87 12.73
C ALA A 30 32.12 -7.02 13.52
N TRP A 31 31.61 -6.28 14.52
CA TRP A 31 32.45 -5.47 15.41
C TRP A 31 33.43 -6.35 16.23
N GLY A 32 32.97 -7.47 16.79
CA GLY A 32 33.82 -8.44 17.50
C GLY A 32 34.92 -9.04 16.64
N ILE A 33 34.60 -9.46 15.40
CA ILE A 33 35.57 -9.99 14.44
C ILE A 33 36.60 -8.91 14.06
N PHE A 34 36.13 -7.71 13.80
CA PHE A 34 37.00 -6.61 13.45
C PHE A 34 37.92 -6.21 14.61
N PHE A 35 37.41 -6.23 15.84
CA PHE A 35 38.20 -6.00 17.05
C PHE A 35 39.30 -7.05 17.19
N LEU A 36 39.00 -8.32 17.05
CA LEU A 36 39.97 -9.41 17.09
C LEU A 36 41.02 -9.28 16.00
N PHE A 37 40.63 -8.89 14.80
CA PHE A 37 41.55 -8.68 13.67
C PHE A 37 42.54 -7.52 13.97
N LEU A 38 42.05 -6.44 14.48
CA LEU A 38 42.93 -5.29 14.87
C LEU A 38 43.85 -5.69 16.00
N HIS A 39 43.40 -6.44 17.00
CA HIS A 39 44.23 -6.91 18.11
C HIS A 39 45.36 -7.85 17.61
N LEU A 40 45.05 -8.75 16.66
CA LEU A 40 46.04 -9.61 16.03
C LEU A 40 47.10 -8.78 15.25
N LEU A 41 46.67 -7.79 14.47
CA LEU A 41 47.57 -6.90 13.72
C LEU A 41 48.50 -6.10 14.64
N GLU A 42 48.02 -5.70 15.82
CA GLU A 42 48.80 -4.95 16.79
C GLU A 42 49.85 -5.82 17.47
N ASN A 43 49.53 -7.05 17.78
CA ASN A 43 50.49 -8.04 18.30
C ASN A 43 51.64 -8.33 17.32
N ILE A 44 51.38 -8.19 16.00
CA ILE A 44 52.39 -8.36 14.96
C ILE A 44 53.27 -7.12 14.78
N LYS A 45 52.74 -5.92 15.01
CA LYS A 45 53.42 -4.62 14.71
C LYS A 45 54.03 -3.86 15.88
N THR A 46 53.91 -4.37 17.11
CA THR A 46 54.53 -3.87 18.36
C THR A 46 54.68 -2.35 18.63
N LYS A 47 54.42 -2.01 19.88
CA LYS A 47 55.01 -0.93 20.70
C LYS A 47 54.38 0.46 20.78
N LYS A 48 53.25 0.80 20.21
CA LYS A 48 52.57 2.05 20.57
C LYS A 48 51.07 1.92 20.75
N SER A 49 50.69 1.63 21.97
CA SER A 49 49.30 1.44 22.45
C SER A 49 48.36 2.66 22.31
N TYR A 50 48.89 3.85 22.13
CA TYR A 50 48.13 5.10 22.28
C TYR A 50 47.27 5.54 21.08
N LYS A 51 47.58 5.06 19.86
CA LYS A 51 46.77 5.37 18.64
C LYS A 51 45.69 4.38 18.36
N PHE A 52 45.60 3.33 19.15
CA PHE A 52 44.69 2.19 18.94
C PHE A 52 43.22 2.54 19.26
N GLN A 53 42.96 3.25 20.36
CA GLN A 53 41.58 3.57 20.79
C GLN A 53 40.82 4.44 19.78
N GLY A 54 41.47 5.40 19.14
CA GLY A 54 40.84 6.24 18.12
C GLY A 54 40.46 5.46 16.87
N LYS A 55 41.31 4.52 16.41
CA LYS A 55 41.03 3.65 15.25
C LYS A 55 39.89 2.68 15.54
N LEU A 56 39.83 2.18 16.77
CA LEU A 56 38.77 1.31 17.23
C LEU A 56 37.39 2.02 17.22
N LEU A 57 37.36 3.24 17.74
CA LEU A 57 36.14 4.04 17.76
C LEU A 57 35.66 4.35 16.34
N ILE A 58 36.54 4.79 15.45
CA ILE A 58 36.20 5.09 14.06
C ILE A 58 35.68 3.83 13.35
N SER A 59 36.32 2.68 13.55
CA SER A 59 35.89 1.45 12.94
C SER A 59 34.55 0.97 13.46
N ALA A 60 34.28 1.10 14.75
CA ALA A 60 32.97 0.78 15.32
C ALA A 60 31.87 1.67 14.72
N ILE A 61 32.11 2.96 14.59
CA ILE A 61 31.19 3.91 13.96
C ILE A 61 30.93 3.52 12.51
N MET A 62 31.99 3.24 11.72
CA MET A 62 31.84 2.87 10.31
C MET A 62 31.07 1.57 10.13
N VAL A 63 31.35 0.53 10.92
CA VAL A 63 30.60 -0.75 10.86
C VAL A 63 29.14 -0.52 11.20
N THR A 64 28.84 0.28 12.23
CA THR A 64 27.46 0.59 12.62
C THR A 64 26.72 1.36 11.53
N LEU A 65 27.37 2.35 10.91
CA LEU A 65 26.77 3.12 9.82
C LEU A 65 26.49 2.25 8.58
N VAL A 66 27.47 1.47 8.13
CA VAL A 66 27.30 0.60 6.96
C VAL A 66 26.21 -0.45 7.23
N SER A 67 26.21 -1.05 8.42
CA SER A 67 25.16 -2.00 8.80
C SER A 67 23.78 -1.32 8.86
N GLY A 68 23.71 -0.10 9.42
CA GLY A 68 22.46 0.67 9.49
C GLY A 68 21.89 0.99 8.13
N VAL A 69 22.72 1.46 7.21
CA VAL A 69 22.31 1.73 5.81
C VAL A 69 21.86 0.45 5.14
N SER A 70 22.58 -0.67 5.32
CA SER A 70 22.23 -1.94 4.71
C SER A 70 20.86 -2.44 5.17
N VAL A 71 20.56 -2.35 6.48
CA VAL A 71 19.25 -2.77 7.02
C VAL A 71 18.15 -1.82 6.57
N TRP A 72 18.42 -0.52 6.53
CA TRP A 72 17.45 0.45 6.04
C TRP A 72 17.08 0.19 4.58
N VAL A 73 18.08 -0.02 3.71
CA VAL A 73 17.85 -0.39 2.30
C VAL A 73 17.10 -1.71 2.20
N GLY A 74 17.52 -2.73 2.96
CA GLY A 74 16.87 -4.04 2.95
C GLY A 74 15.41 -3.98 3.43
N SER A 75 15.12 -3.19 4.46
CA SER A 75 13.77 -2.97 4.94
C SER A 75 12.90 -2.26 3.91
N SER A 76 13.45 -1.25 3.22
CA SER A 76 12.74 -0.53 2.17
C SER A 76 12.44 -1.41 0.96
N LEU A 77 13.40 -2.25 0.54
CA LEU A 77 13.20 -3.22 -0.54
C LEU A 77 12.16 -4.28 -0.17
N LYS A 78 12.23 -4.81 1.05
CA LYS A 78 11.26 -5.76 1.59
C LYS A 78 9.85 -5.20 1.56
N GLU A 79 9.69 -3.97 2.04
CA GLU A 79 8.41 -3.29 2.09
C GLU A 79 7.85 -3.03 0.69
N GLY A 80 8.70 -2.57 -0.25
CA GLY A 80 8.32 -2.37 -1.65
C GLY A 80 7.89 -3.67 -2.33
N GLU A 81 8.61 -4.78 -2.11
CA GLU A 81 8.27 -6.08 -2.69
C GLU A 81 6.95 -6.63 -2.11
N LYS A 82 6.69 -6.42 -0.82
CA LYS A 82 5.41 -6.78 -0.20
C LYS A 82 4.26 -5.98 -0.77
N LEU A 83 4.44 -4.66 -0.91
CA LEU A 83 3.42 -3.79 -1.47
C LEU A 83 3.09 -4.15 -2.92
N ALA A 84 4.11 -4.35 -3.76
CA ALA A 84 3.93 -4.78 -5.15
C ALA A 84 3.25 -6.16 -5.27
N THR A 85 3.60 -7.08 -4.37
CA THR A 85 2.96 -8.40 -4.31
C THR A 85 1.50 -8.26 -3.88
N PHE A 86 1.23 -7.49 -2.84
CA PHE A 86 -0.14 -7.21 -2.38
C PHE A 86 -0.98 -6.59 -3.49
N ALA A 87 -0.49 -5.55 -4.18
CA ALA A 87 -1.17 -4.89 -5.28
C ALA A 87 -1.57 -5.88 -6.38
N ARG A 88 -0.64 -6.73 -6.82
CA ARG A 88 -0.91 -7.73 -7.85
C ARG A 88 -2.00 -8.74 -7.44
N TYR A 89 -1.98 -9.23 -6.19
CA TYR A 89 -3.02 -10.14 -5.70
C TYR A 89 -4.35 -9.42 -5.51
N TYR A 90 -4.31 -8.18 -5.05
CA TYR A 90 -5.51 -7.36 -4.87
C TYR A 90 -6.22 -7.07 -6.19
N GLU A 91 -5.49 -6.66 -7.22
CA GLU A 91 -6.05 -6.38 -8.54
C GLU A 91 -6.66 -7.62 -9.22
N THR A 92 -6.07 -8.79 -8.99
CA THR A 92 -6.53 -10.05 -9.58
C THR A 92 -7.67 -10.72 -8.82
N GLY A 93 -7.84 -10.43 -7.54
CA GLY A 93 -8.82 -11.14 -6.69
C GLY A 93 -9.18 -10.39 -5.41
N LYS A 94 -9.82 -9.23 -5.53
CA LYS A 94 -10.18 -8.37 -4.38
C LYS A 94 -10.85 -9.13 -3.23
N ALA A 95 -11.86 -9.94 -3.54
CA ALA A 95 -12.63 -10.69 -2.54
C ALA A 95 -11.79 -11.75 -1.80
N ASP A 96 -10.76 -12.30 -2.47
CA ASP A 96 -9.90 -13.33 -1.90
C ASP A 96 -8.78 -12.75 -1.03
N VAL A 97 -8.42 -11.50 -1.28
CA VAL A 97 -7.30 -10.83 -0.60
C VAL A 97 -7.77 -10.02 0.59
N VAL A 98 -8.91 -9.35 0.44
CA VAL A 98 -9.46 -8.42 1.42
C VAL A 98 -10.90 -8.79 1.70
N SER A 99 -11.26 -8.99 2.96
CA SER A 99 -12.64 -9.09 3.40
C SER A 99 -13.21 -7.69 3.56
N LEU A 100 -14.24 -7.38 2.78
CA LEU A 100 -14.95 -6.10 2.80
C LEU A 100 -16.38 -6.33 3.29
N ASP A 101 -16.73 -5.70 4.39
CA ASP A 101 -18.11 -5.71 4.92
C ASP A 101 -18.83 -4.43 4.49
N SER A 102 -20.03 -4.55 3.92
CA SER A 102 -20.85 -3.39 3.61
C SER A 102 -21.27 -2.66 4.89
N THR A 103 -20.95 -1.38 4.98
CA THR A 103 -21.28 -0.56 6.16
C THR A 103 -22.51 0.32 5.94
N SER A 104 -22.77 0.70 4.70
CA SER A 104 -23.92 1.51 4.33
C SER A 104 -24.23 1.37 2.83
N SER A 105 -25.51 1.45 2.50
CA SER A 105 -25.97 1.60 1.12
C SER A 105 -26.85 2.85 1.04
N ARG A 106 -26.58 3.70 0.06
CA ARG A 106 -27.41 4.89 -0.22
C ARG A 106 -27.78 4.90 -1.68
N SER A 107 -29.05 5.25 -1.95
CA SER A 107 -29.54 5.45 -3.29
C SER A 107 -29.82 6.92 -3.53
N TYR A 108 -29.43 7.42 -4.67
CA TYR A 108 -29.64 8.79 -5.10
C TYR A 108 -30.42 8.80 -6.40
N SER A 109 -31.44 9.68 -6.50
CA SER A 109 -32.12 9.90 -7.78
C SER A 109 -31.17 10.64 -8.72
N VAL A 110 -31.05 10.16 -9.94
CA VAL A 110 -30.17 10.72 -10.95
C VAL A 110 -30.98 11.67 -11.83
N LYS A 111 -30.48 12.87 -12.05
CA LYS A 111 -31.06 13.87 -12.94
C LYS A 111 -30.65 13.65 -14.40
N SER A 112 -29.35 13.41 -14.60
CA SER A 112 -28.80 13.18 -15.93
C SER A 112 -27.51 12.36 -15.86
N VAL A 113 -27.28 11.62 -16.93
CA VAL A 113 -26.04 10.86 -17.14
C VAL A 113 -25.48 11.28 -18.50
N ASP A 114 -24.23 11.75 -18.50
CA ASP A 114 -23.47 11.98 -19.72
C ASP A 114 -22.46 10.85 -19.91
N ASN A 115 -22.70 10.04 -20.92
CA ASN A 115 -21.90 8.87 -21.29
C ASN A 115 -21.24 9.05 -22.67
N SER A 116 -21.13 10.31 -23.13
CA SER A 116 -20.58 10.65 -24.46
C SER A 116 -19.07 10.40 -24.55
N ASP A 117 -18.35 10.52 -23.45
CA ASP A 117 -16.93 10.21 -23.38
C ASP A 117 -16.68 8.70 -23.34
N GLY A 118 -15.71 8.22 -24.12
CA GLY A 118 -15.34 6.81 -24.19
C GLY A 118 -14.81 6.23 -22.85
N GLU A 119 -14.14 7.04 -22.06
CA GLU A 119 -13.41 6.62 -20.85
C GLU A 119 -14.13 7.03 -19.56
N PHE A 120 -14.86 8.15 -19.59
CA PHE A 120 -15.50 8.73 -18.41
C PHE A 120 -17.01 8.78 -18.53
N ILE A 121 -17.70 8.85 -17.41
CA ILE A 121 -19.13 9.03 -17.27
C ILE A 121 -19.42 10.09 -16.21
N SER A 122 -20.21 11.09 -16.55
CA SER A 122 -20.61 12.15 -15.63
C SER A 122 -22.04 11.93 -15.18
N VAL A 123 -22.24 11.85 -13.88
CA VAL A 123 -23.54 11.60 -13.25
C VAL A 123 -23.93 12.82 -12.43
N THR A 124 -25.08 13.42 -12.76
CA THR A 124 -25.69 14.48 -11.98
C THR A 124 -26.83 13.89 -11.15
N TYR A 125 -26.74 13.99 -9.84
CA TYR A 125 -27.71 13.40 -8.91
C TYR A 125 -28.17 14.40 -7.85
N PHE A 126 -29.32 14.13 -7.22
CA PHE A 126 -29.88 14.95 -6.14
C PHE A 126 -29.23 14.57 -4.80
N THR A 127 -28.78 15.58 -4.03
CA THR A 127 -27.99 15.36 -2.80
C THR A 127 -28.82 15.23 -1.52
N GLY A 128 -30.15 15.50 -1.55
CA GLY A 128 -31.00 15.48 -0.37
C GLY A 128 -32.41 15.93 -0.64
N GLU A 129 -33.10 16.40 0.38
CA GLU A 129 -34.44 16.98 0.29
C GLU A 129 -34.33 18.38 -0.34
N GLY A 130 -34.66 18.47 -1.62
CA GLY A 130 -34.60 19.70 -2.39
C GLY A 130 -34.10 19.46 -3.83
N ASN A 131 -33.92 20.57 -4.55
CA ASN A 131 -33.44 20.53 -5.95
C ASN A 131 -31.90 20.64 -6.07
N ASP A 132 -31.19 20.51 -4.97
CA ASP A 132 -29.73 20.60 -4.98
C ASP A 132 -29.14 19.39 -5.70
N THR A 133 -28.33 19.66 -6.71
CA THR A 133 -27.70 18.60 -7.52
C THR A 133 -26.18 18.69 -7.43
N LYS A 134 -25.56 17.53 -7.49
CA LYS A 134 -24.11 17.39 -7.59
C LYS A 134 -23.76 16.59 -8.86
N THR A 135 -22.78 17.07 -9.60
CA THR A 135 -22.22 16.32 -10.74
C THR A 135 -20.88 15.74 -10.35
N VAL A 136 -20.71 14.46 -10.64
CA VAL A 136 -19.46 13.73 -10.40
C VAL A 136 -19.11 12.94 -11.64
N THR A 137 -17.84 12.99 -12.00
CA THR A 137 -17.30 12.24 -13.13
C THR A 137 -16.52 11.03 -12.64
N TYR A 138 -16.84 9.87 -13.17
CA TYR A 138 -16.23 8.59 -12.85
C TYR A 138 -15.53 8.01 -14.05
N LYS A 139 -14.48 7.24 -13.82
CA LYS A 139 -13.90 6.38 -14.85
C LYS A 139 -14.85 5.18 -15.05
N LYS A 140 -15.23 4.88 -16.29
CA LYS A 140 -16.19 3.80 -16.59
C LYS A 140 -15.78 2.45 -16.02
N SER A 141 -14.47 2.17 -15.97
CA SER A 141 -13.93 0.94 -15.38
C SER A 141 -14.08 0.83 -13.87
N SER A 142 -14.35 1.95 -13.17
CA SER A 142 -14.44 2.00 -11.70
C SER A 142 -15.87 1.91 -11.15
N ILE A 143 -16.88 1.93 -12.03
CA ILE A 143 -18.28 1.86 -11.65
C ILE A 143 -19.01 0.75 -12.43
N LYS A 144 -20.13 0.30 -11.90
CA LYS A 144 -21.07 -0.56 -12.61
C LYS A 144 -22.12 0.31 -13.31
N PHE A 145 -22.14 0.29 -14.62
CA PHE A 145 -23.17 0.95 -15.41
C PHE A 145 -24.10 -0.12 -16.00
N GLN A 146 -25.41 0.03 -15.81
CA GLN A 146 -26.39 -0.94 -16.28
C GLN A 146 -27.65 -0.26 -16.84
N GLU A 147 -28.16 -0.82 -17.92
CA GLU A 147 -29.43 -0.42 -18.51
C GLU A 147 -30.52 -1.42 -18.08
N GLU A 148 -31.58 -0.89 -17.48
CA GLU A 148 -32.68 -1.70 -16.96
C GLU A 148 -33.95 -1.42 -17.78
N PRO A 149 -34.57 -2.46 -18.41
CA PRO A 149 -35.70 -2.25 -19.33
C PRO A 149 -36.98 -1.77 -18.63
N ASN A 150 -37.14 -2.01 -17.34
CA ASN A 150 -38.33 -1.64 -16.57
C ASN A 150 -38.10 -0.43 -15.64
N LEU A 151 -36.94 0.20 -15.72
CA LEU A 151 -36.61 1.33 -14.89
C LEU A 151 -37.31 2.59 -15.42
N VAL A 152 -38.03 3.31 -14.56
CA VAL A 152 -38.71 4.56 -14.90
C VAL A 152 -37.85 5.76 -14.63
N THR A 153 -37.10 5.73 -13.52
CA THR A 153 -36.28 6.86 -13.07
C THR A 153 -34.87 6.37 -12.83
N PRO A 154 -33.86 7.00 -13.43
CA PRO A 154 -32.48 6.59 -13.22
C PRO A 154 -32.08 6.81 -11.75
N TYR A 155 -31.26 5.90 -11.22
CA TYR A 155 -30.72 6.03 -9.88
C TYR A 155 -29.26 5.63 -9.82
N MET A 156 -28.56 6.14 -8.81
CA MET A 156 -27.20 5.78 -8.47
C MET A 156 -27.21 5.16 -7.07
N GLN A 157 -26.69 3.96 -6.94
CA GLN A 157 -26.50 3.29 -5.66
C GLN A 157 -25.02 3.34 -5.29
N VAL A 158 -24.73 3.78 -4.07
CA VAL A 158 -23.39 3.78 -3.49
C VAL A 158 -23.40 2.85 -2.29
N VAL A 159 -22.64 1.77 -2.39
CA VAL A 159 -22.42 0.82 -1.30
C VAL A 159 -21.02 1.06 -0.76
N LYS A 160 -20.94 1.44 0.52
CA LYS A 160 -19.67 1.64 1.20
C LYS A 160 -19.27 0.37 1.92
N TYR A 161 -18.04 -0.05 1.72
CA TYR A 161 -17.46 -1.20 2.38
C TYR A 161 -16.41 -0.74 3.39
N LYS A 162 -16.29 -1.50 4.47
CA LYS A 162 -15.23 -1.32 5.46
C LYS A 162 -14.29 -2.51 5.39
N PHE A 163 -13.01 -2.22 5.38
CA PHE A 163 -11.98 -3.24 5.44
C PHE A 163 -12.03 -3.99 6.77
N ASN A 164 -12.19 -5.31 6.69
CA ASN A 164 -12.31 -6.19 7.84
C ASN A 164 -11.22 -7.28 7.79
N SER A 165 -9.97 -6.90 8.02
CA SER A 165 -8.92 -7.88 8.25
C SER A 165 -8.39 -7.76 9.66
N GLN A 166 -8.24 -8.90 10.35
CA GLN A 166 -7.58 -8.99 11.64
C GLN A 166 -6.06 -9.14 11.51
N ASP A 167 -5.56 -9.46 10.30
CA ASP A 167 -4.13 -9.57 10.03
C ASP A 167 -3.51 -8.16 9.91
N GLY A 168 -2.64 -7.83 10.87
CA GLY A 168 -2.01 -6.52 10.96
C GLY A 168 -1.09 -6.21 9.77
N GLU A 169 -0.44 -7.21 9.18
CA GLU A 169 0.42 -7.04 8.01
C GLU A 169 -0.41 -6.72 6.76
N ILE A 170 -1.49 -7.46 6.55
CA ILE A 170 -2.41 -7.21 5.43
C ILE A 170 -3.08 -5.85 5.57
N LYS A 171 -3.49 -5.47 6.77
CA LYS A 171 -4.06 -4.14 7.04
C LYS A 171 -3.07 -3.01 6.74
N HIS A 172 -1.81 -3.17 7.13
CA HIS A 172 -0.76 -2.21 6.84
C HIS A 172 -0.53 -2.07 5.33
N LEU A 173 -0.41 -3.19 4.60
CA LEU A 173 -0.22 -3.20 3.15
C LEU A 173 -1.42 -2.59 2.41
N TYR A 174 -2.63 -2.87 2.85
CA TYR A 174 -3.84 -2.27 2.28
C TYR A 174 -3.86 -0.75 2.43
N ASN A 175 -3.60 -0.24 3.64
CA ASN A 175 -3.57 1.20 3.89
C ASN A 175 -2.49 1.90 3.06
N LYS A 176 -1.31 1.29 2.95
CA LYS A 176 -0.19 1.84 2.19
C LYS A 176 -0.42 1.81 0.68
N TYR A 177 -1.02 0.72 0.17
CA TYR A 177 -1.40 0.61 -1.24
C TYR A 177 -2.41 1.69 -1.61
N ARG A 178 -3.41 1.88 -0.78
CA ARG A 178 -4.43 2.90 -0.94
C ARG A 178 -3.86 4.32 -0.91
N GLU A 179 -2.98 4.63 0.03
CA GLU A 179 -2.27 5.91 0.11
C GLU A 179 -1.42 6.17 -1.15
N THR A 180 -0.76 5.13 -1.66
CA THR A 180 0.02 5.23 -2.90
C THR A 180 -0.85 5.52 -4.11
N LEU A 181 -2.03 4.91 -4.21
CA LEU A 181 -3.00 5.16 -5.28
C LEU A 181 -3.54 6.60 -5.21
N VAL A 182 -3.93 7.06 -4.03
CA VAL A 182 -4.43 8.43 -3.83
C VAL A 182 -3.37 9.46 -4.24
N ASN A 183 -2.12 9.26 -3.83
CA ASN A 183 -1.04 10.19 -4.17
C ASN A 183 -0.63 10.15 -5.64
N ALA A 184 -0.84 9.02 -6.34
CA ALA A 184 -0.54 8.92 -7.77
C ALA A 184 -1.56 9.65 -8.66
N ASP A 185 -2.79 9.83 -8.17
CA ASP A 185 -3.92 10.37 -8.94
C ASP A 185 -4.15 11.89 -8.74
N ASP A 186 -3.28 12.56 -7.98
CA ASP A 186 -3.36 14.01 -7.71
C ASP A 186 -3.19 14.91 -8.95
N SER A 187 -2.93 14.29 -10.11
CA SER A 187 -2.80 14.98 -11.41
C SER A 187 -4.14 15.24 -12.13
N THR A 188 -5.25 14.66 -11.66
CA THR A 188 -6.58 14.81 -12.29
C THR A 188 -7.59 15.40 -11.29
N GLN A 189 -7.56 16.71 -11.16
CA GLN A 189 -8.37 17.51 -10.22
C GLN A 189 -9.91 17.38 -10.33
N HIS A 190 -10.46 16.48 -11.14
CA HIS A 190 -11.89 16.36 -11.39
C HIS A 190 -12.49 14.97 -11.27
N LEU A 191 -11.68 13.94 -11.02
CA LEU A 191 -12.15 12.59 -10.82
C LEU A 191 -12.47 12.37 -9.35
N HIS A 192 -13.74 12.13 -9.04
CA HIS A 192 -14.09 11.65 -7.72
C HIS A 192 -13.65 10.19 -7.63
N GLU A 193 -12.57 9.97 -6.88
CA GLU A 193 -12.07 8.61 -6.67
C GLU A 193 -13.18 7.74 -6.07
N VAL A 194 -13.52 6.69 -6.80
CA VAL A 194 -14.17 5.54 -6.19
C VAL A 194 -13.13 4.93 -5.29
N THR A 195 -13.20 5.21 -4.01
CA THR A 195 -12.32 4.55 -3.06
C THR A 195 -12.54 3.05 -3.19
N ASP A 196 -11.51 2.23 -3.02
CA ASP A 196 -11.60 0.77 -3.06
C ASP A 196 -12.68 0.17 -2.14
N ASN A 197 -13.23 0.99 -1.28
CA ASN A 197 -14.28 0.66 -0.32
C ASN A 197 -15.69 1.06 -0.79
N ASP A 198 -15.82 1.65 -1.97
CA ASP A 198 -17.11 2.09 -2.49
C ASP A 198 -17.42 1.31 -3.77
N GLU A 199 -18.60 0.71 -3.83
CA GLU A 199 -19.16 0.14 -5.05
C GLU A 199 -20.24 1.07 -5.55
N ILE A 200 -20.07 1.61 -6.75
CA ILE A 200 -21.03 2.54 -7.36
C ILE A 200 -21.71 1.84 -8.53
N THR A 201 -23.02 1.77 -8.47
CA THR A 201 -23.87 1.27 -9.56
C THR A 201 -24.74 2.41 -10.06
N VAL A 202 -24.68 2.68 -11.34
CA VAL A 202 -25.55 3.65 -12.03
C VAL A 202 -26.51 2.89 -12.93
N SER A 203 -27.80 2.95 -12.62
CA SER A 203 -28.85 2.30 -13.38
C SER A 203 -29.65 3.34 -14.16
N VAL A 204 -29.79 3.14 -15.45
CA VAL A 204 -30.56 4.00 -16.34
C VAL A 204 -31.64 3.21 -17.08
N PRO A 205 -32.77 3.85 -17.49
CA PRO A 205 -33.75 3.23 -18.33
C PRO A 205 -33.11 2.78 -19.65
N LYS A 206 -33.47 1.58 -20.10
CA LYS A 206 -33.11 1.13 -21.43
C LYS A 206 -34.01 1.85 -22.45
N ILE A 207 -33.39 2.65 -23.31
CA ILE A 207 -34.08 3.38 -24.41
C ILE A 207 -34.32 2.45 -25.58
#